data_d961db486aed2a1502e6a7195e360114
#
_entry.id   d961db486aed2a1502e6a7195e360114
#
_cell.length_a   1.000
_cell.length_b   1.000
_cell.length_c   1.000
_cell.angle_alpha   90.00
_cell.angle_beta   90.00
_cell.angle_gamma   90.00
#
_symmetry.space_group_name_H-M   'P 1'
#
loop_
_entity.id
_entity.type
_entity.pdbx_description
1 polymer ?
#
loop_
_entity_poly.entity_id
_entity_poly.type
_entity_poly.pdbx_seq_one_letter_code
_entity_poly.pdbx_strand_id
1 'polypeptide(L)'
;MMEGISALLIHQNSDTLRALKYVLEGQGVRVTQAGSCARAKRVLGGLNPVPLVFTDAQLPDGTWADILALAKKAALPVNVIVVARVVDTRFYVETIEAGAFDFIAPPFNATDLAYVLRVAADNVIARRTALPRTDPGVAAGLLSQVHEPRAHSTPH
;
A
#
# COMPACT_ATOMS: atom_id res chain seq x y z
N MET A 1 -15.94 2.80 -12.57
CA MET A 1 -16.00 1.91 -11.40
C MET A 1 -14.68 1.21 -11.19
N MET A 2 -14.34 0.97 -9.96
CA MET A 2 -13.07 0.36 -9.62
C MET A 2 -13.23 -1.12 -9.30
N GLU A 3 -14.01 -1.81 -10.11
CA GLU A 3 -14.23 -3.23 -9.94
C GLU A 3 -12.93 -3.98 -10.17
N GLY A 4 -12.70 -5.00 -9.40
CA GLY A 4 -11.47 -5.77 -9.48
C GLY A 4 -10.36 -5.27 -8.59
N ILE A 5 -10.51 -4.10 -7.98
CA ILE A 5 -9.52 -3.59 -7.05
C ILE A 5 -9.88 -4.04 -5.65
N SER A 6 -8.89 -4.58 -4.94
CA SER A 6 -9.04 -4.95 -3.54
C SER A 6 -8.18 -4.06 -2.68
N ALA A 7 -8.68 -3.71 -1.52
CA ALA A 7 -7.94 -2.88 -0.57
C ALA A 7 -8.12 -3.41 0.85
N LEU A 8 -7.08 -3.23 1.65
CA LEU A 8 -7.11 -3.56 3.07
C LEU A 8 -7.19 -2.26 3.85
N LEU A 9 -8.18 -2.14 4.72
CA LEU A 9 -8.30 -1.00 5.62
C LEU A 9 -7.86 -1.44 7.01
N ILE A 10 -6.94 -0.69 7.61
CA ILE A 10 -6.38 -1.05 8.90
C ILE A 10 -6.74 0.02 9.91
N HIS A 11 -7.60 -0.31 10.85
CA HIS A 11 -8.00 0.59 11.94
C HIS A 11 -8.79 -0.19 12.99
N GLN A 12 -8.85 0.38 14.20
CA GLN A 12 -9.72 -0.15 15.22
C GLN A 12 -10.73 0.95 15.53
N ASN A 13 -11.96 0.76 15.17
CA ASN A 13 -13.07 1.68 15.50
C ASN A 13 -12.88 3.15 15.05
N SER A 14 -12.22 3.38 13.93
CA SER A 14 -12.08 4.74 13.42
C SER A 14 -13.29 5.15 12.58
N ASP A 15 -13.96 6.23 12.97
CA ASP A 15 -15.05 6.74 12.15
C ASP A 15 -14.55 7.25 10.81
N THR A 16 -13.33 7.79 10.80
CA THR A 16 -12.72 8.26 9.55
C THR A 16 -12.55 7.11 8.56
N LEU A 17 -12.03 5.98 9.02
CA LEU A 17 -11.84 4.84 8.16
C LEU A 17 -13.17 4.19 7.77
N ARG A 18 -14.18 4.25 8.63
CA ARG A 18 -15.51 3.75 8.26
C ARG A 18 -16.14 4.60 7.15
N ALA A 19 -15.95 5.91 7.22
CA ALA A 19 -16.43 6.79 6.16
C ALA A 19 -15.70 6.51 4.85
N LEU A 20 -14.40 6.27 4.93
CA LEU A 20 -13.61 5.93 3.75
C LEU A 20 -14.10 4.62 3.13
N LYS A 21 -14.35 3.62 3.96
CA LYS A 21 -14.83 2.33 3.48
C LYS A 21 -16.12 2.48 2.68
N TYR A 22 -17.03 3.31 3.18
CA TYR A 22 -18.29 3.54 2.49
C TYR A 22 -18.07 4.08 1.08
N VAL A 23 -17.18 5.06 0.94
CA VAL A 23 -16.89 5.65 -0.36
C VAL A 23 -16.17 4.66 -1.27
N LEU A 24 -15.23 3.90 -0.74
CA LEU A 24 -14.51 2.89 -1.52
C LEU A 24 -15.45 1.82 -2.06
N GLU A 25 -16.32 1.32 -1.21
CA GLU A 25 -17.27 0.29 -1.63
C GLU A 25 -18.26 0.84 -2.66
N GLY A 26 -18.61 2.10 -2.53
CA GLY A 26 -19.46 2.77 -3.51
C GLY A 26 -18.83 2.85 -4.89
N GLN A 27 -17.50 2.74 -4.97
CA GLN A 27 -16.79 2.73 -6.24
C GLN A 27 -16.45 1.33 -6.73
N GLY A 28 -16.94 0.32 -6.05
CA GLY A 28 -16.72 -1.06 -6.49
C GLY A 28 -15.45 -1.71 -5.93
N VAL A 29 -14.78 -1.06 -4.99
CA VAL A 29 -13.59 -1.63 -4.37
C VAL A 29 -13.99 -2.72 -3.38
N ARG A 30 -13.28 -3.84 -3.42
CA ARG A 30 -13.50 -4.92 -2.46
C ARG A 30 -12.65 -4.64 -1.23
N VAL A 31 -13.28 -4.41 -0.10
CA VAL A 31 -12.61 -3.99 1.11
C VAL A 31 -12.51 -5.13 2.12
N THR A 32 -11.30 -5.36 2.62
CA THR A 32 -11.03 -6.25 3.74
C THR A 32 -10.57 -5.37 4.90
N GLN A 33 -10.84 -5.73 6.13
CA GLN A 33 -10.46 -4.93 7.28
C GLN A 33 -9.57 -5.71 8.23
N ALA A 34 -8.65 -5.00 8.87
CA ALA A 34 -7.83 -5.55 9.94
C ALA A 34 -7.78 -4.52 11.06
N GLY A 35 -7.92 -4.97 12.29
CA GLY A 35 -8.01 -4.08 13.45
C GLY A 35 -6.68 -3.80 14.12
N SER A 36 -5.58 -4.36 13.63
CA SER A 36 -4.28 -4.23 14.30
C SER A 36 -3.15 -4.53 13.34
N CYS A 37 -1.93 -4.19 13.74
CA CYS A 37 -0.74 -4.55 12.96
C CYS A 37 -0.60 -6.08 12.85
N ALA A 38 -0.92 -6.81 13.91
CA ALA A 38 -0.83 -8.27 13.89
C ALA A 38 -1.76 -8.87 12.84
N ARG A 39 -2.98 -8.36 12.75
CA ARG A 39 -3.92 -8.83 11.74
C ARG A 39 -3.48 -8.45 10.35
N ALA A 40 -2.98 -7.22 10.18
CA ALA A 40 -2.48 -6.76 8.90
C ALA A 40 -1.33 -7.63 8.43
N LYS A 41 -0.45 -8.01 9.33
CA LYS A 41 0.67 -8.87 9.00
C LYS A 41 0.20 -10.19 8.42
N ARG A 42 -0.85 -10.77 9.00
CA ARG A 42 -1.40 -12.03 8.47
C ARG A 42 -2.00 -11.86 7.09
N VAL A 43 -2.72 -10.78 6.88
CA VAL A 43 -3.36 -10.52 5.58
C VAL A 43 -2.31 -10.27 4.51
N LEU A 44 -1.24 -9.54 4.84
CA LEU A 44 -0.21 -9.19 3.86
C LEU A 44 0.85 -10.28 3.69
N GLY A 45 0.81 -11.32 4.51
CA GLY A 45 1.85 -12.34 4.51
C GLY A 45 1.72 -13.42 3.45
N GLY A 46 0.66 -13.39 2.65
CA GLY A 46 0.46 -14.41 1.61
C GLY A 46 1.27 -14.13 0.36
N LEU A 47 1.19 -15.05 -0.59
CA LEU A 47 1.93 -14.91 -1.84
C LEU A 47 1.30 -13.89 -2.79
N ASN A 48 0.03 -13.59 -2.59
CA ASN A 48 -0.67 -12.64 -3.45
C ASN A 48 -1.40 -11.61 -2.58
N PRO A 49 -0.65 -10.69 -1.94
CA PRO A 49 -1.24 -9.72 -1.04
C PRO A 49 -2.13 -8.73 -1.79
N VAL A 50 -3.08 -8.14 -1.07
CA VAL A 50 -3.91 -7.08 -1.66
C VAL A 50 -3.02 -5.96 -2.16
N PRO A 51 -3.36 -5.31 -3.24
CA PRO A 51 -2.48 -4.28 -3.82
C PRO A 51 -2.46 -2.96 -3.06
N LEU A 52 -3.53 -2.62 -2.39
CA LEU A 52 -3.66 -1.32 -1.73
C LEU A 52 -3.97 -1.47 -0.26
N VAL A 53 -3.35 -0.63 0.56
CA VAL A 53 -3.58 -0.59 1.99
C VAL A 53 -3.89 0.85 2.39
N PHE A 54 -4.96 1.03 3.15
CA PHE A 54 -5.29 2.33 3.74
C PHE A 54 -5.18 2.13 5.25
N THR A 55 -4.27 2.84 5.90
CA THR A 55 -4.05 2.64 7.32
C THR A 55 -4.31 3.88 8.13
N ASP A 56 -4.93 3.70 9.29
CA ASP A 56 -5.01 4.76 10.30
C ASP A 56 -3.59 5.07 10.80
N ALA A 57 -3.40 6.26 11.32
CA ALA A 57 -2.10 6.67 11.83
C ALA A 57 -1.72 5.91 13.11
N GLN A 58 -2.70 5.61 13.95
CA GLN A 58 -2.47 4.94 15.23
C GLN A 58 -3.27 3.65 15.28
N LEU A 59 -2.64 2.59 15.75
CA LEU A 59 -3.26 1.27 15.89
C LEU A 59 -3.01 0.77 17.32
N PRO A 60 -3.78 -0.22 17.77
CA PRO A 60 -3.60 -0.71 19.14
C PRO A 60 -2.20 -1.22 19.44
N ASP A 61 -1.53 -1.77 18.44
CA ASP A 61 -0.23 -2.42 18.61
C ASP A 61 0.84 -1.80 17.70
N GLY A 62 0.65 -0.56 17.26
CA GLY A 62 1.66 0.09 16.44
C GLY A 62 1.12 1.32 15.73
N THR A 63 1.78 1.68 14.65
CA THR A 63 1.45 2.88 13.90
C THR A 63 1.52 2.62 12.40
N TRP A 64 1.22 3.65 11.64
CA TRP A 64 1.35 3.63 10.19
C TRP A 64 2.76 3.22 9.73
N ALA A 65 3.78 3.57 10.51
CA ALA A 65 5.17 3.22 10.15
C ALA A 65 5.37 1.71 10.19
N ASP A 66 4.73 1.03 11.15
CA ASP A 66 4.79 -0.43 11.22
C ASP A 66 4.10 -1.06 10.02
N ILE A 67 3.02 -0.46 9.57
CA ILE A 67 2.31 -0.94 8.38
C ILE A 67 3.17 -0.78 7.13
N LEU A 68 3.89 0.35 7.00
CA LEU A 68 4.81 0.52 5.89
C LEU A 68 5.90 -0.57 5.90
N ALA A 69 6.40 -0.90 7.08
CA ALA A 69 7.41 -1.94 7.20
C ALA A 69 6.87 -3.30 6.78
N LEU A 70 5.62 -3.61 7.16
CA LEU A 70 4.99 -4.85 6.75
C LEU A 70 4.79 -4.90 5.22
N ALA A 71 4.37 -3.80 4.64
CA ALA A 71 4.15 -3.74 3.20
C ALA A 71 5.45 -3.94 2.42
N LYS A 72 6.56 -3.42 2.94
CA LYS A 72 7.85 -3.59 2.28
C LYS A 72 8.32 -5.04 2.29
N LYS A 73 7.84 -5.84 3.24
CA LYS A 73 8.20 -7.25 3.32
C LYS A 73 7.24 -8.17 2.58
N ALA A 74 6.18 -7.62 2.02
CA ALA A 74 5.19 -8.43 1.30
C ALA A 74 5.82 -9.09 0.07
N ALA A 75 5.27 -10.22 -0.34
CA ALA A 75 5.81 -10.98 -1.47
C ALA A 75 5.74 -10.22 -2.79
N LEU A 76 4.79 -9.31 -2.92
CA LEU A 76 4.63 -8.48 -4.11
C LEU A 76 4.47 -7.03 -3.68
N PRO A 77 4.75 -6.07 -4.56
CA PRO A 77 4.56 -4.65 -4.23
C PRO A 77 3.14 -4.33 -3.76
N VAL A 78 3.06 -3.52 -2.72
CA VAL A 78 1.81 -3.06 -2.12
C VAL A 78 1.96 -1.56 -1.90
N ASN A 79 0.96 -0.78 -2.27
CA ASN A 79 0.98 0.65 -1.98
C ASN A 79 0.20 0.95 -0.71
N VAL A 80 0.81 1.73 0.17
CA VAL A 80 0.20 2.12 1.43
C VAL A 80 -0.19 3.59 1.36
N ILE A 81 -1.43 3.86 1.71
CA ILE A 81 -1.96 5.22 1.80
C ILE A 81 -2.28 5.47 3.26
N VAL A 82 -1.69 6.51 3.83
CA VAL A 82 -1.94 6.86 5.24
C VAL A 82 -3.16 7.75 5.30
N VAL A 83 -4.07 7.44 6.21
CA VAL A 83 -5.32 8.17 6.36
C VAL A 83 -5.25 8.96 7.66
N ALA A 84 -5.29 10.29 7.55
CA ALA A 84 -5.28 11.18 8.71
C ALA A 84 -6.68 11.70 8.97
N ARG A 85 -6.90 12.23 10.15
CA ARG A 85 -8.20 12.81 10.49
C ARG A 85 -8.31 14.24 10.01
N VAL A 86 -7.19 14.93 9.94
CA VAL A 86 -7.15 16.30 9.45
C VAL A 86 -5.90 16.47 8.58
N VAL A 87 -5.90 17.48 7.73
CA VAL A 87 -4.75 17.78 6.91
C VAL A 87 -3.65 18.37 7.81
N ASP A 88 -2.46 17.82 7.72
CA ASP A 88 -1.31 18.25 8.50
C ASP A 88 -0.09 18.12 7.58
N THR A 89 0.46 19.25 7.16
CA THR A 89 1.54 19.26 6.19
C THR A 89 2.79 18.54 6.69
N ARG A 90 3.14 18.73 7.95
CA ARG A 90 4.31 18.07 8.50
C ARG A 90 4.14 16.55 8.50
N PHE A 91 2.98 16.08 8.90
CA PHE A 91 2.70 14.67 8.92
C PHE A 91 2.66 14.11 7.50
N TYR A 92 2.10 14.86 6.57
CA TYR A 92 2.11 14.47 5.16
C TYR A 92 3.53 14.24 4.67
N VAL A 93 4.42 15.19 4.91
CA VAL A 93 5.81 15.07 4.46
C VAL A 93 6.48 13.86 5.11
N GLU A 94 6.26 13.68 6.40
CA GLU A 94 6.84 12.57 7.13
C GLU A 94 6.42 11.22 6.54
N THR A 95 5.14 11.07 6.24
CA THR A 95 4.64 9.79 5.71
C THR A 95 5.15 9.52 4.30
N ILE A 96 5.19 10.54 3.46
CA ILE A 96 5.66 10.37 2.09
C ILE A 96 7.17 10.07 2.08
N GLU A 97 7.94 10.75 2.91
CA GLU A 97 9.37 10.49 3.01
C GLU A 97 9.67 9.09 3.53
N ALA A 98 8.79 8.55 4.35
CA ALA A 98 8.97 7.21 4.87
C ALA A 98 8.59 6.12 3.85
N GLY A 99 7.95 6.50 2.76
CA GLY A 99 7.62 5.54 1.70
C GLY A 99 6.14 5.30 1.46
N ALA A 100 5.25 6.06 2.10
CA ALA A 100 3.83 5.94 1.82
C ALA A 100 3.57 6.40 0.38
N PHE A 101 2.65 5.74 -0.28
CA PHE A 101 2.31 6.12 -1.64
C PHE A 101 1.55 7.44 -1.65
N ASP A 102 0.68 7.63 -0.66
CA ASP A 102 -0.11 8.85 -0.56
C ASP A 102 -0.60 9.04 0.87
N PHE A 103 -1.22 10.19 1.09
CA PHE A 103 -1.73 10.59 2.40
C PHE A 103 -3.05 11.29 2.12
N ILE A 104 -4.12 10.82 2.72
CA ILE A 104 -5.45 11.42 2.49
C ILE A 104 -6.12 11.74 3.82
N ALA A 105 -7.06 12.68 3.78
CA ALA A 105 -7.82 13.08 4.95
C ALA A 105 -9.24 13.44 4.52
N PRO A 106 -10.23 13.34 5.43
CA PRO A 106 -11.59 13.71 5.08
C PRO A 106 -11.70 15.22 4.79
N PRO A 107 -12.70 15.62 4.03
CA PRO A 107 -13.80 14.79 3.54
C PRO A 107 -13.37 13.97 2.33
N PHE A 108 -13.92 12.77 2.20
CA PHE A 108 -13.56 11.90 1.08
C PHE A 108 -14.51 12.15 -0.09
N ASN A 109 -14.00 12.83 -1.07
CA ASN A 109 -14.72 13.14 -2.27
C ASN A 109 -14.58 11.98 -3.25
N ALA A 110 -15.69 11.53 -3.82
CA ALA A 110 -15.66 10.35 -4.69
C ALA A 110 -14.75 10.55 -5.92
N THR A 111 -14.75 11.75 -6.49
CA THR A 111 -13.94 12.03 -7.67
C THR A 111 -12.45 12.01 -7.33
N ASP A 112 -12.08 12.66 -6.22
CA ASP A 112 -10.68 12.71 -5.80
C ASP A 112 -10.20 11.31 -5.42
N LEU A 113 -11.04 10.55 -4.73
CA LEU A 113 -10.68 9.21 -4.30
C LEU A 113 -10.54 8.27 -5.50
N ALA A 114 -11.39 8.44 -6.50
CA ALA A 114 -11.26 7.64 -7.73
C ALA A 114 -9.91 7.88 -8.40
N TYR A 115 -9.45 9.12 -8.38
CA TYR A 115 -8.14 9.46 -8.95
C TYR A 115 -7.02 8.78 -8.15
N VAL A 116 -7.05 8.90 -6.83
CA VAL A 116 -6.04 8.28 -5.96
C VAL A 116 -6.02 6.77 -6.18
N LEU A 117 -7.19 6.14 -6.24
CA LEU A 117 -7.30 4.70 -6.46
C LEU A 117 -6.69 4.29 -7.79
N ARG A 118 -6.99 5.03 -8.85
CA ARG A 118 -6.48 4.69 -10.16
C ARG A 118 -4.97 4.79 -10.21
N VAL A 119 -4.42 5.90 -9.70
CA VAL A 119 -2.99 6.11 -9.72
C VAL A 119 -2.28 5.06 -8.87
N ALA A 120 -2.81 4.78 -7.69
CA ALA A 120 -2.20 3.80 -6.78
C ALA A 120 -2.29 2.39 -7.34
N ALA A 121 -3.42 2.03 -7.93
CA ALA A 121 -3.60 0.69 -8.50
C ALA A 121 -2.72 0.50 -9.74
N ASP A 122 -2.68 1.48 -10.62
CA ASP A 122 -1.84 1.40 -11.82
C ASP A 122 -0.37 1.29 -11.44
N ASN A 123 0.06 2.00 -10.41
CA ASN A 123 1.43 1.93 -9.94
C ASN A 123 1.77 0.54 -9.41
N VAL A 124 0.88 -0.07 -8.61
CA VAL A 124 1.10 -1.41 -8.09
C VAL A 124 1.18 -2.42 -9.23
N ILE A 125 0.26 -2.33 -10.19
CA ILE A 125 0.24 -3.24 -11.31
C ILE A 125 1.54 -3.13 -12.10
N ALA A 126 1.99 -1.91 -12.38
CA ALA A 126 3.23 -1.69 -13.12
C ALA A 126 4.42 -2.27 -12.37
N ARG A 127 4.49 -2.07 -11.05
CA ARG A 127 5.58 -2.59 -10.25
C ARG A 127 5.58 -4.11 -10.19
N ARG A 128 4.40 -4.73 -10.08
CA ARG A 128 4.28 -6.18 -10.07
C ARG A 128 4.63 -6.79 -11.43
N THR A 129 4.23 -6.11 -12.49
CA THR A 129 4.51 -6.57 -13.84
C THR A 129 6.01 -6.47 -14.15
N ALA A 130 6.70 -5.51 -13.57
CA ALA A 130 8.13 -5.31 -13.78
C ALA A 130 9.01 -6.33 -13.05
N LEU A 131 8.44 -7.11 -12.12
CA LEU A 131 9.23 -8.10 -11.40
C LEU A 131 9.66 -9.22 -12.34
N PRO A 132 10.85 -9.79 -12.12
CA PRO A 132 11.32 -10.90 -12.95
C PRO A 132 10.45 -12.13 -12.74
N ARG A 133 10.32 -12.94 -13.81
CA ARG A 133 9.59 -14.17 -13.70
C ARG A 133 10.37 -15.17 -12.88
N THR A 134 9.65 -16.02 -12.20
CA THR A 134 10.26 -17.02 -11.36
C THR A 134 10.47 -18.28 -12.18
N ASP A 135 11.39 -18.27 -13.05
CA ASP A 135 11.78 -19.44 -13.81
C ASP A 135 13.16 -19.81 -13.31
N PRO A 136 13.41 -21.03 -12.86
CA PRO A 136 14.70 -21.39 -12.27
C PRO A 136 15.91 -21.01 -13.10
N GLY A 137 15.88 -21.24 -14.38
CA GLY A 137 17.00 -20.88 -15.23
C GLY A 137 17.17 -19.38 -15.37
N VAL A 138 16.09 -18.69 -15.58
CA VAL A 138 16.12 -17.24 -15.74
C VAL A 138 16.50 -16.59 -14.42
N ALA A 139 15.97 -17.07 -13.31
CA ALA A 139 16.29 -16.51 -12.00
C ALA A 139 17.77 -16.64 -11.68
N ALA A 140 18.37 -17.75 -12.01
CA ALA A 140 19.80 -17.94 -11.76
C ALA A 140 20.61 -16.96 -12.59
N GLY A 141 20.24 -16.75 -13.84
CA GLY A 141 20.93 -15.80 -14.69
C GLY A 141 20.79 -14.37 -14.19
N LEU A 142 19.61 -14.01 -13.73
CA LEU A 142 19.38 -12.67 -13.22
C LEU A 142 20.17 -12.42 -11.94
N LEU A 143 20.26 -13.41 -11.08
CA LEU A 143 21.05 -13.25 -9.87
C LEU A 143 22.52 -13.05 -10.17
N SER A 144 23.03 -13.73 -11.16
CA SER A 144 24.39 -13.52 -11.58
C SER A 144 24.61 -12.10 -12.07
N GLN A 145 23.69 -11.60 -12.84
CA GLN A 145 23.79 -10.25 -13.34
C GLN A 145 23.68 -9.20 -12.24
N VAL A 146 22.83 -9.46 -11.30
CA VAL A 146 22.65 -8.52 -10.22
C VAL A 146 23.91 -8.39 -9.39
N HIS A 147 24.68 -9.43 -9.33
CA HIS A 147 25.90 -9.38 -8.60
C HIS A 147 26.96 -8.57 -9.28
N GLU A 148 26.77 -8.26 -10.48
CA GLU A 148 27.64 -7.46 -11.12
C GLU A 148 27.46 -6.17 -10.59
N PRO A 149 28.31 -5.53 -10.25
CA PRO A 149 28.15 -4.42 -9.50
C PRO A 149 27.59 -3.39 -10.14
N ARG A 150 26.79 -3.28 -10.07
CA ARG A 150 26.19 -2.32 -10.39
C ARG A 150 26.62 -1.35 -9.67
N ALA A 151 27.38 -1.53 -9.28
CA ALA A 151 27.73 -0.66 -8.49
C ALA A 151 27.81 0.57 -9.06
N HIS A 152 27.73 0.53 -9.67
CA HIS A 152 27.57 1.42 -9.93
C HIS A 152 26.76 1.96 -10.09
N SER A 153 26.54 1.83 -10.17
CA SER A 153 25.84 2.31 -10.28
C SER A 153 25.38 3.01 -10.03
N THR A 154 25.31 3.23 -9.98
CA THR A 154 24.73 3.86 -9.73
C THR A 154 24.75 4.75 -9.60
N PRO A 155 24.65 5.18 -9.82
CA PRO A 155 24.40 6.00 -9.75
C PRO A 155 24.32 6.88 -9.92
N HIS A 156 24.30 7.00 -10.09
CA HIS A 156 24.23 7.71 -10.29
C HIS A 156 23.90 8.41 -10.33
#